data_a36d46710ae0bfc85666a27d9f58df44
#
_entry.id   a36d46710ae0bfc85666a27d9f58df44
#
_cell.length_a   1.000
_cell.length_b   1.000
_cell.length_c   1.000
_cell.angle_alpha   90.00
_cell.angle_beta   90.00
_cell.angle_gamma   90.00
#
_symmetry.space_group_name_H-M   'P 1'
#
loop_
_entity.id
_entity.type
_entity.pdbx_description
1 polymer ?
#
loop_
_entity_poly.entity_id
_entity_poly.type
_entity_poly.pdbx_seq_one_letter_code
_entity_poly.pdbx_strand_id
1 'polypeptide(L)'
;GAMALIGGFGGDGGHTQKAVIAVVLALVVLYAPLSTLRKGANVPPIHDISTDLDTPPVFTAVPATRVASDNSLDINADVQAQQKAFYTELAPLRLAGSPSDNFAKAVAAAEAMGWDIVAQDASAGTLEATATTAMFGFKDDVSIRLTSDAGATKVDVRSASRVGLSDLGANAARIEAYFAALK
;
A
#
# COMPACT_ATOMS: atom_id res chain seq x y z
N GLY A 1 9.12 -70.92 25.07
CA GLY A 1 9.87 -69.69 25.09
C GLY A 1 9.13 -68.60 24.33
N ALA A 2 8.40 -67.75 25.07
CA ALA A 2 7.80 -66.57 24.49
C ALA A 2 8.83 -65.44 24.53
N MET A 3 9.28 -65.04 23.39
CA MET A 3 10.21 -63.92 23.26
C MET A 3 9.38 -62.63 22.90
N ALA A 4 9.23 -61.77 23.90
CA ALA A 4 8.53 -60.50 23.76
C ALA A 4 9.32 -59.55 22.85
N LEU A 5 8.74 -59.20 21.70
CA LEU A 5 9.17 -58.10 20.86
C LEU A 5 8.65 -56.79 21.48
N ILE A 6 9.42 -56.26 22.41
CA ILE A 6 9.27 -54.84 22.79
C ILE A 6 10.17 -54.06 21.86
N GLY A 7 9.65 -53.72 20.67
CA GLY A 7 10.25 -52.74 19.79
C GLY A 7 10.22 -51.38 20.47
N GLY A 8 11.36 -50.92 20.95
CA GLY A 8 11.52 -49.59 21.54
C GLY A 8 11.17 -48.51 20.53
N PHE A 9 10.14 -47.73 20.81
CA PHE A 9 9.93 -46.40 20.26
C PHE A 9 10.98 -45.46 20.86
N GLY A 10 12.24 -45.64 20.44
CA GLY A 10 13.30 -44.66 20.62
C GLY A 10 13.10 -43.54 19.61
N GLY A 11 12.04 -42.79 19.78
CA GLY A 11 11.83 -41.59 18.99
C GLY A 11 12.91 -40.58 19.34
N ASP A 12 13.81 -40.34 18.39
CA ASP A 12 14.88 -39.34 18.45
C ASP A 12 14.23 -37.97 18.71
N GLY A 13 14.16 -37.55 19.98
CA GLY A 13 13.50 -36.30 20.41
C GLY A 13 14.03 -35.09 19.65
N GLY A 14 15.25 -35.20 19.12
CA GLY A 14 15.86 -34.18 18.24
C GLY A 14 15.18 -34.04 16.88
N HIS A 15 14.66 -35.10 16.28
CA HIS A 15 13.94 -35.02 15.01
C HIS A 15 12.55 -34.39 15.17
N THR A 16 11.84 -34.76 16.22
CA THR A 16 10.53 -34.19 16.53
C THR A 16 10.63 -32.70 16.84
N GLN A 17 11.63 -32.29 17.63
CA GLN A 17 11.87 -30.89 17.94
C GLN A 17 12.20 -30.08 16.70
N LYS A 18 13.08 -30.58 15.81
CA LYS A 18 13.40 -29.92 14.53
C LYS A 18 12.17 -29.79 13.62
N ALA A 19 11.33 -30.84 13.55
CA ALA A 19 10.09 -30.81 12.78
C ALA A 19 9.11 -29.75 13.32
N VAL A 20 8.94 -29.65 14.63
CA VAL A 20 8.09 -28.62 15.26
C VAL A 20 8.61 -27.22 14.94
N ILE A 21 9.91 -26.99 15.10
CA ILE A 21 10.54 -25.70 14.78
C ILE A 21 10.33 -25.33 13.29
N ALA A 22 10.53 -26.30 12.39
CA ALA A 22 10.32 -26.09 10.95
C ALA A 22 8.86 -25.70 10.63
N VAL A 23 7.88 -26.38 11.25
CA VAL A 23 6.46 -26.04 11.09
C VAL A 23 6.15 -24.64 11.60
N VAL A 24 6.65 -24.30 12.80
CA VAL A 24 6.45 -22.95 13.37
C VAL A 24 7.04 -21.88 12.47
N LEU A 25 8.28 -22.07 11.98
CA LEU A 25 8.91 -21.15 11.06
C LEU A 25 8.13 -21.00 9.75
N ALA A 26 7.64 -22.13 9.19
CA ALA A 26 6.80 -22.12 7.99
C ALA A 26 5.50 -21.32 8.21
N LEU A 27 4.84 -21.51 9.36
CA LEU A 27 3.63 -20.76 9.71
C LEU A 27 3.90 -19.26 9.86
N VAL A 28 5.03 -18.88 10.47
CA VAL A 28 5.46 -17.49 10.60
C VAL A 28 5.70 -16.86 9.23
N VAL A 29 6.43 -17.56 8.35
CA VAL A 29 6.73 -17.06 6.98
C VAL A 29 5.45 -16.94 6.14
N LEU A 30 4.54 -17.89 6.26
CA LEU A 30 3.28 -17.91 5.49
C LEU A 30 2.22 -16.96 6.04
N TYR A 31 2.36 -16.51 7.30
CA TYR A 31 1.34 -15.67 7.94
C TYR A 31 1.11 -14.35 7.17
N ALA A 32 2.16 -13.65 6.79
CA ALA A 32 2.06 -12.36 6.10
C ALA A 32 1.36 -12.48 4.73
N PRO A 33 1.79 -13.36 3.79
CA PRO A 33 1.11 -13.51 2.50
C PRO A 33 -0.34 -14.01 2.64
N LEU A 34 -0.61 -14.96 3.54
CA LEU A 34 -1.97 -15.46 3.76
C LEU A 34 -2.88 -14.39 4.37
N SER A 35 -2.38 -13.58 5.29
CA SER A 35 -3.15 -12.47 5.87
C SER A 35 -3.50 -11.42 4.84
N THR A 36 -2.58 -11.10 3.92
CA THR A 36 -2.80 -10.17 2.80
C THR A 36 -3.86 -10.71 1.83
N LEU A 37 -3.74 -11.97 1.42
CA LEU A 37 -4.74 -12.61 0.55
C LEU A 37 -6.13 -12.63 1.21
N ARG A 38 -6.21 -12.95 2.51
CA ARG A 38 -7.47 -12.96 3.24
C ARG A 38 -8.12 -11.58 3.34
N LYS A 39 -7.33 -10.53 3.58
CA LYS A 39 -7.81 -9.15 3.57
C LYS A 39 -8.28 -8.74 2.18
N GLY A 40 -7.50 -9.07 1.14
CA GLY A 40 -7.80 -8.75 -0.24
C GLY A 40 -9.00 -9.47 -0.83
N ALA A 41 -9.41 -10.61 -0.28
CA ALA A 41 -10.55 -11.37 -0.78
C ALA A 41 -11.91 -10.64 -0.66
N ASN A 42 -11.98 -9.62 0.19
CA ASN A 42 -13.22 -8.87 0.46
C ASN A 42 -13.18 -7.44 -0.14
N VAL A 43 -12.13 -7.05 -0.86
CA VAL A 43 -12.03 -5.74 -1.49
C VAL A 43 -12.31 -5.83 -3.00
N PRO A 44 -12.81 -4.76 -3.63
CA PRO A 44 -13.04 -4.76 -5.07
C PRO A 44 -11.71 -4.93 -5.84
N PRO A 45 -11.75 -5.59 -7.01
CA PRO A 45 -10.57 -5.79 -7.85
C PRO A 45 -10.18 -4.50 -8.59
N ILE A 46 -9.74 -3.52 -7.84
CA ILE A 46 -9.25 -2.22 -8.35
C ILE A 46 -7.82 -1.99 -7.91
N HIS A 47 -7.11 -1.15 -8.63
CA HIS A 47 -5.66 -0.91 -8.44
C HIS A 47 -5.29 0.57 -8.45
N ASP A 48 -6.28 1.46 -8.50
CA ASP A 48 -6.12 2.92 -8.52
C ASP A 48 -7.14 3.54 -7.57
N ILE A 49 -6.66 4.18 -6.53
CA ILE A 49 -7.44 4.73 -5.43
C ILE A 49 -7.11 6.21 -5.28
N SER A 50 -8.15 7.06 -5.20
CA SER A 50 -7.99 8.49 -4.98
C SER A 50 -8.91 9.00 -3.86
N THR A 51 -8.43 9.96 -3.08
CA THR A 51 -9.24 10.64 -2.07
C THR A 51 -10.20 11.67 -2.65
N ASP A 52 -9.91 12.18 -3.86
CA ASP A 52 -10.78 13.07 -4.62
C ASP A 52 -11.13 12.37 -5.95
N LEU A 53 -12.37 11.91 -6.10
CA LEU A 53 -12.84 11.21 -7.29
C LEU A 53 -13.31 12.15 -8.39
N ASP A 54 -13.68 13.39 -8.05
CA ASP A 54 -14.13 14.37 -9.02
C ASP A 54 -12.95 14.99 -9.78
N THR A 55 -11.87 15.29 -9.04
CA THR A 55 -10.63 15.84 -9.59
C THR A 55 -9.42 15.12 -8.99
N PRO A 56 -9.15 13.86 -9.37
CA PRO A 56 -8.04 13.10 -8.80
C PRO A 56 -6.69 13.77 -9.05
N PRO A 57 -5.73 13.68 -8.12
CA PRO A 57 -4.36 14.10 -8.39
C PRO A 57 -3.81 13.43 -9.64
N VAL A 58 -3.18 14.22 -10.53
CA VAL A 58 -2.61 13.72 -11.78
C VAL A 58 -1.16 13.33 -11.60
N PHE A 59 -0.69 12.40 -12.43
CA PHE A 59 0.73 12.06 -12.54
C PHE A 59 1.33 12.80 -13.73
N THR A 60 2.41 13.54 -13.51
CA THR A 60 3.10 14.35 -14.54
C THR A 60 4.52 13.84 -14.80
N ALA A 61 5.26 13.48 -13.76
CA ALA A 61 6.63 12.99 -13.85
C ALA A 61 6.71 11.44 -13.82
N VAL A 62 5.86 10.80 -13.05
CA VAL A 62 5.78 9.32 -12.93
C VAL A 62 5.64 8.63 -14.29
N PRO A 63 4.84 9.12 -15.29
CA PRO A 63 4.71 8.43 -16.57
C PRO A 63 6.05 8.13 -17.27
N ALA A 64 7.04 9.00 -17.12
CA ALA A 64 8.38 8.80 -17.70
C ALA A 64 9.18 7.67 -17.03
N THR A 65 8.77 7.20 -15.86
CA THR A 65 9.42 6.10 -15.11
C THR A 65 8.75 4.75 -15.33
N ARG A 66 7.64 4.71 -16.06
CA ARG A 66 6.82 3.51 -16.29
C ARG A 66 7.19 2.82 -17.60
N VAL A 67 6.87 1.55 -17.70
CA VAL A 67 7.06 0.76 -18.91
C VAL A 67 5.70 0.44 -19.55
N ALA A 68 5.71 0.04 -20.84
CA ALA A 68 4.48 -0.19 -21.61
C ALA A 68 3.57 -1.31 -21.05
N SER A 69 4.12 -2.19 -20.21
CA SER A 69 3.35 -3.26 -19.57
C SER A 69 2.71 -2.85 -18.25
N ASP A 70 3.00 -1.64 -17.76
CA ASP A 70 2.37 -1.13 -16.54
C ASP A 70 0.90 -0.77 -16.79
N ASN A 71 0.07 -0.85 -15.75
CA ASN A 71 -1.33 -0.45 -15.80
C ASN A 71 -1.46 1.00 -16.27
N SER A 72 -2.52 1.35 -17.04
CA SER A 72 -2.79 2.73 -17.41
C SER A 72 -3.00 3.62 -16.19
N LEU A 73 -2.61 4.89 -16.30
CA LEU A 73 -2.93 5.96 -15.34
C LEU A 73 -4.17 6.76 -15.74
N ASP A 74 -4.85 6.37 -16.83
CA ASP A 74 -6.09 7.00 -17.23
C ASP A 74 -7.18 6.77 -16.19
N ILE A 75 -7.99 7.81 -15.96
CA ILE A 75 -9.10 7.72 -15.03
C ILE A 75 -10.15 6.77 -15.59
N ASN A 76 -10.47 5.73 -14.83
CA ASN A 76 -11.45 4.72 -15.19
C ASN A 76 -12.72 4.88 -14.34
N ALA A 77 -13.83 5.21 -14.99
CA ALA A 77 -15.11 5.44 -14.32
C ALA A 77 -15.64 4.22 -13.55
N ASP A 78 -15.39 3.00 -14.06
CA ASP A 78 -15.81 1.77 -13.37
C ASP A 78 -14.99 1.52 -12.10
N VAL A 79 -13.67 1.83 -12.13
CA VAL A 79 -12.78 1.79 -10.96
C VAL A 79 -13.25 2.80 -9.92
N GLN A 80 -13.55 4.03 -10.35
CA GLN A 80 -14.06 5.07 -9.44
C GLN A 80 -15.41 4.68 -8.82
N ALA A 81 -16.33 4.09 -9.60
CA ALA A 81 -17.61 3.62 -9.09
C ALA A 81 -17.46 2.51 -8.04
N GLN A 82 -16.57 1.54 -8.28
CA GLN A 82 -16.26 0.48 -7.33
C GLN A 82 -15.59 1.06 -6.06
N GLN A 83 -14.65 2.00 -6.22
CA GLN A 83 -14.03 2.68 -5.08
C GLN A 83 -15.08 3.42 -4.24
N LYS A 84 -15.93 4.22 -4.86
CA LYS A 84 -16.97 5.00 -4.18
C LYS A 84 -17.95 4.12 -3.40
N ALA A 85 -18.29 2.95 -3.94
CA ALA A 85 -19.19 2.01 -3.30
C ALA A 85 -18.58 1.31 -2.08
N PHE A 86 -17.27 1.08 -2.10
CA PHE A 86 -16.58 0.28 -1.07
C PHE A 86 -15.83 1.13 -0.04
N TYR A 87 -15.07 2.14 -0.48
CA TYR A 87 -14.24 2.99 0.38
C TYR A 87 -14.96 4.30 0.71
N THR A 88 -16.12 4.20 1.36
CA THR A 88 -17.02 5.35 1.64
C THR A 88 -16.41 6.41 2.55
N GLU A 89 -15.45 6.02 3.41
CA GLU A 89 -14.79 6.90 4.38
C GLU A 89 -13.49 7.51 3.85
N LEU A 90 -13.01 7.08 2.66
CA LEU A 90 -11.77 7.59 2.11
C LEU A 90 -12.01 8.98 1.50
N ALA A 91 -11.48 9.99 2.17
CA ALA A 91 -11.66 11.40 1.81
C ALA A 91 -10.34 12.18 1.98
N PRO A 92 -10.22 13.37 1.38
CA PRO A 92 -9.06 14.24 1.58
C PRO A 92 -8.79 14.55 3.04
N LEU A 93 -7.51 14.65 3.41
CA LEU A 93 -7.11 15.08 4.75
C LEU A 93 -7.09 16.63 4.82
N ARG A 94 -7.56 17.18 5.93
CA ARG A 94 -7.44 18.61 6.24
C ARG A 94 -6.42 18.84 7.35
N LEU A 95 -5.45 19.73 7.08
CA LEU A 95 -4.41 20.13 8.02
C LEU A 95 -4.52 21.62 8.31
N ALA A 96 -4.22 22.03 9.54
CA ALA A 96 -4.10 23.45 9.86
C ALA A 96 -2.90 24.08 9.14
N GLY A 97 -3.00 25.38 8.82
CA GLY A 97 -1.94 26.11 8.13
C GLY A 97 -2.04 26.09 6.61
N SER A 98 -1.12 26.80 5.96
CA SER A 98 -1.09 26.94 4.50
C SER A 98 -0.48 25.71 3.82
N PRO A 99 -0.76 25.50 2.51
CA PRO A 99 -0.09 24.46 1.73
C PRO A 99 1.44 24.56 1.75
N SER A 100 1.99 25.76 1.72
CA SER A 100 3.45 25.98 1.82
C SER A 100 4.02 25.54 3.16
N ASP A 101 3.32 25.77 4.27
CA ASP A 101 3.76 25.34 5.60
C ASP A 101 3.72 23.81 5.76
N ASN A 102 2.77 23.16 5.09
CA ASN A 102 2.57 21.72 5.18
C ASN A 102 3.35 20.94 4.12
N PHE A 103 3.87 21.58 3.07
CA PHE A 103 4.54 20.89 1.97
C PHE A 103 5.79 20.12 2.43
N ALA A 104 6.66 20.75 3.23
CA ALA A 104 7.85 20.08 3.75
C ALA A 104 7.50 18.87 4.64
N LYS A 105 6.39 18.93 5.41
CA LYS A 105 5.90 17.80 6.18
C LYS A 105 5.38 16.67 5.29
N ALA A 106 4.71 17.02 4.19
CA ALA A 106 4.21 16.05 3.21
C ALA A 106 5.36 15.28 2.55
N VAL A 107 6.44 15.97 2.17
CA VAL A 107 7.66 15.34 1.64
C VAL A 107 8.31 14.44 2.69
N ALA A 108 8.55 14.96 3.91
CA ALA A 108 9.17 14.21 4.98
C ALA A 108 8.38 12.94 5.37
N ALA A 109 7.05 13.00 5.36
CA ALA A 109 6.21 11.83 5.60
C ALA A 109 6.36 10.77 4.51
N ALA A 110 6.43 11.15 3.24
CA ALA A 110 6.67 10.24 2.12
C ALA A 110 8.06 9.57 2.22
N GLU A 111 9.08 10.35 2.53
CA GLU A 111 10.44 9.83 2.75
C GLU A 111 10.53 8.88 3.95
N ALA A 112 9.87 9.22 5.07
CA ALA A 112 9.81 8.37 6.25
C ALA A 112 9.09 7.03 6.01
N MET A 113 8.16 6.99 5.04
CA MET A 113 7.51 5.77 4.56
C MET A 113 8.37 4.98 3.58
N GLY A 114 9.59 5.45 3.26
CA GLY A 114 10.51 4.79 2.33
C GLY A 114 10.10 4.92 0.87
N TRP A 115 9.36 5.96 0.50
CA TRP A 115 8.98 6.18 -0.89
C TRP A 115 10.09 6.90 -1.66
N ASP A 116 10.30 6.49 -2.90
CA ASP A 116 11.21 7.16 -3.83
C ASP A 116 10.52 8.40 -4.40
N ILE A 117 11.00 9.59 -4.06
CA ILE A 117 10.45 10.85 -4.59
C ILE A 117 10.83 10.98 -6.07
N VAL A 118 9.85 11.05 -6.94
CA VAL A 118 10.01 11.20 -8.40
C VAL A 118 10.05 12.67 -8.80
N ALA A 119 9.13 13.46 -8.24
CA ALA A 119 9.07 14.90 -8.47
C ALA A 119 8.42 15.61 -7.29
N GLN A 120 8.79 16.88 -7.08
CA GLN A 120 8.16 17.74 -6.10
C GLN A 120 8.16 19.19 -6.58
N ASP A 121 7.04 19.88 -6.39
CA ASP A 121 6.88 21.30 -6.67
C ASP A 121 6.11 21.96 -5.53
N ALA A 122 6.84 22.66 -4.66
CA ALA A 122 6.25 23.35 -3.53
C ALA A 122 5.35 24.51 -3.95
N SER A 123 5.61 25.14 -5.09
CA SER A 123 4.82 26.27 -5.61
C SER A 123 3.46 25.80 -6.15
N ALA A 124 3.43 24.64 -6.79
CA ALA A 124 2.21 23.98 -7.25
C ALA A 124 1.53 23.13 -6.15
N GLY A 125 2.22 22.88 -5.04
CA GLY A 125 1.74 21.99 -3.98
C GLY A 125 1.64 20.53 -4.42
N THR A 126 2.50 20.06 -5.34
CA THR A 126 2.44 18.70 -5.89
C THR A 126 3.68 17.90 -5.54
N LEU A 127 3.46 16.61 -5.25
CA LEU A 127 4.50 15.64 -4.92
C LEU A 127 4.15 14.30 -5.60
N GLU A 128 5.09 13.74 -6.36
CA GLU A 128 4.96 12.43 -6.96
C GLU A 128 6.05 11.50 -6.41
N ALA A 129 5.67 10.28 -6.06
CA ALA A 129 6.57 9.29 -5.49
C ALA A 129 6.21 7.88 -5.97
N THR A 130 7.15 6.95 -5.80
CA THR A 130 6.92 5.51 -6.01
C THR A 130 7.17 4.77 -4.71
N ALA A 131 6.15 4.03 -4.25
CA ALA A 131 6.25 3.11 -3.13
C ALA A 131 6.58 1.71 -3.65
N THR A 132 7.55 1.04 -3.02
CA THR A 132 7.94 -0.33 -3.38
C THR A 132 7.59 -1.28 -2.23
N THR A 133 6.84 -2.36 -2.52
CA THR A 133 6.46 -3.34 -1.50
C THR A 133 7.66 -4.18 -1.09
N ALA A 134 7.87 -4.32 0.22
CA ALA A 134 9.08 -4.97 0.76
C ALA A 134 9.21 -6.45 0.38
N MET A 135 8.10 -7.19 0.24
CA MET A 135 8.14 -8.64 0.02
C MET A 135 8.28 -9.01 -1.46
N PHE A 136 7.55 -8.34 -2.35
CA PHE A 136 7.45 -8.73 -3.76
C PHE A 136 8.06 -7.69 -4.71
N GLY A 137 8.50 -6.54 -4.21
CA GLY A 137 9.06 -5.49 -5.04
C GLY A 137 8.05 -4.83 -6.00
N PHE A 138 6.73 -5.00 -5.77
CA PHE A 138 5.72 -4.32 -6.56
C PHE A 138 5.81 -2.82 -6.36
N LYS A 139 5.66 -2.09 -7.44
CA LYS A 139 5.70 -0.62 -7.45
C LYS A 139 4.30 -0.06 -7.59
N ASP A 140 3.99 0.88 -6.72
CA ASP A 140 2.77 1.67 -6.73
C ASP A 140 3.15 3.14 -6.77
N ASP A 141 2.57 3.89 -7.70
CA ASP A 141 2.85 5.31 -7.83
C ASP A 141 1.87 6.12 -7.01
N VAL A 142 2.36 7.19 -6.40
CA VAL A 142 1.59 8.06 -5.51
C VAL A 142 1.70 9.49 -6.01
N SER A 143 0.56 10.14 -6.21
CA SER A 143 0.47 11.58 -6.48
C SER A 143 -0.25 12.26 -5.32
N ILE A 144 0.34 13.32 -4.81
CA ILE A 144 -0.15 14.09 -3.68
C ILE A 144 -0.33 15.54 -4.14
N ARG A 145 -1.45 16.15 -3.76
CA ARG A 145 -1.76 17.53 -4.05
C ARG A 145 -2.20 18.25 -2.78
N LEU A 146 -1.53 19.35 -2.47
CA LEU A 146 -1.86 20.24 -1.38
C LEU A 146 -2.51 21.50 -1.94
N THR A 147 -3.73 21.82 -1.52
CA THR A 147 -4.45 23.01 -1.93
C THR A 147 -4.96 23.80 -0.73
N SER A 148 -5.13 25.10 -0.88
CA SER A 148 -5.76 25.92 0.15
C SER A 148 -7.27 25.68 0.17
N ASP A 149 -7.82 25.46 1.36
CA ASP A 149 -9.24 25.24 1.57
C ASP A 149 -9.71 25.91 2.87
N ALA A 150 -10.39 27.05 2.74
CA ALA A 150 -10.95 27.84 3.86
C ALA A 150 -9.94 28.10 5.00
N GLY A 151 -8.70 28.45 4.68
CA GLY A 151 -7.64 28.77 5.67
C GLY A 151 -6.92 27.55 6.23
N ALA A 152 -7.21 26.36 5.70
CA ALA A 152 -6.53 25.10 5.99
C ALA A 152 -5.87 24.57 4.71
N THR A 153 -5.09 23.51 4.84
CA THR A 153 -4.55 22.73 3.73
C THR A 153 -5.42 21.50 3.48
N LYS A 154 -5.99 21.35 2.29
CA LYS A 154 -6.57 20.10 1.79
C LYS A 154 -5.45 19.28 1.16
N VAL A 155 -5.29 18.05 1.60
CA VAL A 155 -4.33 17.07 1.06
C VAL A 155 -5.11 16.00 0.34
N ASP A 156 -4.97 15.95 -0.98
CA ASP A 156 -5.49 14.88 -1.85
C ASP A 156 -4.37 13.90 -2.17
N VAL A 157 -4.69 12.61 -2.19
CA VAL A 157 -3.74 11.55 -2.55
C VAL A 157 -4.39 10.59 -3.54
N ARG A 158 -3.65 10.24 -4.58
CA ARG A 158 -3.97 9.14 -5.50
C ARG A 158 -2.83 8.13 -5.46
N SER A 159 -3.15 6.85 -5.36
CA SER A 159 -2.17 5.75 -5.37
C SER A 159 -2.60 4.69 -6.38
N ALA A 160 -1.72 4.36 -7.34
CA ALA A 160 -2.01 3.49 -8.48
C ALA A 160 -0.93 2.43 -8.65
N SER A 161 -1.32 1.15 -8.66
CA SER A 161 -0.39 0.03 -8.84
C SER A 161 0.05 -0.10 -10.29
N ARG A 162 1.35 -0.36 -10.51
CA ARG A 162 1.89 -0.59 -11.85
C ARG A 162 1.44 -1.91 -12.45
N VAL A 163 1.17 -2.92 -11.61
CA VAL A 163 0.82 -4.27 -12.08
C VAL A 163 -0.37 -4.84 -11.29
N GLY A 164 -1.10 -5.76 -11.92
CA GLY A 164 -2.21 -6.48 -11.32
C GLY A 164 -3.56 -5.80 -11.53
N LEU A 165 -4.62 -6.60 -11.50
CA LEU A 165 -6.01 -6.13 -11.60
C LEU A 165 -6.56 -5.64 -10.26
N SER A 166 -6.01 -6.15 -9.15
CA SER A 166 -6.37 -5.79 -7.77
C SER A 166 -5.11 -5.54 -6.97
N ASP A 167 -5.15 -4.47 -6.15
CA ASP A 167 -4.12 -4.15 -5.18
C ASP A 167 -4.32 -4.82 -3.81
N LEU A 168 -5.38 -5.63 -3.66
CA LEU A 168 -5.77 -6.27 -2.41
C LEU A 168 -5.95 -5.29 -1.23
N GLY A 169 -6.30 -4.03 -1.52
CA GLY A 169 -6.48 -2.95 -0.54
C GLY A 169 -5.19 -2.21 -0.15
N ALA A 170 -4.08 -2.48 -0.83
CA ALA A 170 -2.78 -1.89 -0.48
C ALA A 170 -2.75 -0.37 -0.70
N ASN A 171 -3.35 0.15 -1.79
CA ASN A 171 -3.36 1.57 -2.07
C ASN A 171 -4.19 2.36 -1.05
N ALA A 172 -5.36 1.89 -0.66
CA ALA A 172 -6.17 2.54 0.38
C ALA A 172 -5.44 2.55 1.73
N ALA A 173 -4.88 1.41 2.14
CA ALA A 173 -4.11 1.31 3.38
C ALA A 173 -2.86 2.22 3.37
N ARG A 174 -2.22 2.41 2.22
CA ARG A 174 -1.09 3.33 2.04
C ARG A 174 -1.52 4.78 2.25
N ILE A 175 -2.63 5.19 1.66
CA ILE A 175 -3.18 6.55 1.83
C ILE A 175 -3.50 6.80 3.30
N GLU A 176 -4.16 5.87 3.98
CA GLU A 176 -4.48 5.98 5.41
C GLU A 176 -3.22 6.08 6.27
N ALA A 177 -2.20 5.25 6.02
CA ALA A 177 -0.92 5.29 6.72
C ALA A 177 -0.19 6.62 6.49
N TYR A 178 -0.21 7.15 5.26
CA TYR A 178 0.37 8.44 4.93
C TYR A 178 -0.35 9.58 5.68
N PHE A 179 -1.68 9.57 5.71
CA PHE A 179 -2.44 10.55 6.48
C PHE A 179 -2.20 10.46 7.99
N ALA A 180 -1.95 9.26 8.52
CA ALA A 180 -1.57 9.11 9.91
C ALA A 180 -0.18 9.69 10.21
N ALA A 181 0.76 9.62 9.26
CA ALA A 181 2.10 10.20 9.39
C ALA A 181 2.12 11.73 9.28
N LEU A 182 1.07 12.34 8.68
CA LEU A 182 0.94 13.79 8.55
C LEU A 182 0.30 14.48 9.77
N LYS A 183 -0.37 13.74 10.63
CA LYS A 183 -1.06 14.26 11.83
C LYS A 183 -0.11 14.40 13.01
#